data_ada5ceab8c2d1ec2487ddd241f0c823d
#
_entry.id   ada5ceab8c2d1ec2487ddd241f0c823d
#
_cell.length_a   1.000
_cell.length_b   1.000
_cell.length_c   1.000
_cell.angle_alpha   90.00
_cell.angle_beta   90.00
_cell.angle_gamma   90.00
#
_symmetry.space_group_name_H-M   'P 1'
#
loop_
_entity.id
_entity.type
_entity.pdbx_description
1 polymer ?
#
loop_
_entity_poly.entity_id
_entity_poly.type
_entity_poly.pdbx_seq_one_letter_code
_entity_poly.pdbx_strand_id
1 'polypeptide(L)'
;MPKMMTVGICIAFIEKHAWATASLYGHAPEIQVSRWGLPMITHFLLSDPSLHDAAENYNRAVPADEVALFSKPIRDFVEKVTALADSAADPSAYATRLLARLCPAVLPYELDTPASFTFAAFNGRGLCDDVMDVILTLTTNTAINDGVAPDKRLMRPDFPYFGEPHAIAANSAKQ
;
A
#
# COMPACT_ATOMS: atom_id res chain seq x y z
N MET A 1 -12.10 6.86 -24.39
CA MET A 1 -11.36 5.98 -23.46
C MET A 1 -11.14 6.79 -22.18
N PRO A 2 -11.52 6.30 -21.00
CA PRO A 2 -11.25 7.01 -19.75
C PRO A 2 -9.74 7.16 -19.57
N LYS A 3 -9.32 8.35 -19.13
CA LYS A 3 -7.91 8.59 -18.80
C LYS A 3 -7.63 7.98 -17.43
N MET A 4 -7.00 6.82 -17.39
CA MET A 4 -6.47 6.28 -16.14
C MET A 4 -5.25 7.11 -15.71
N MET A 5 -5.33 7.67 -14.53
CA MET A 5 -4.20 8.27 -13.85
C MET A 5 -3.75 7.32 -12.72
N THR A 6 -2.50 6.96 -12.74
CA THR A 6 -1.94 6.07 -11.71
C THR A 6 -1.30 6.93 -10.62
N VAL A 7 -1.59 6.67 -9.36
CA VAL A 7 -0.98 7.40 -8.22
C VAL A 7 0.55 7.21 -8.18
N GLY A 8 1.05 6.13 -8.79
CA GLY A 8 2.49 6.00 -9.07
C GLY A 8 3.04 7.15 -9.93
N ILE A 9 2.21 7.74 -10.81
CA ILE A 9 2.57 8.96 -11.56
C ILE A 9 2.62 10.16 -10.63
N CYS A 10 1.79 10.23 -9.58
CA CYS A 10 1.88 11.30 -8.59
C CYS A 10 3.17 11.22 -7.78
N ILE A 11 3.63 10.03 -7.42
CA ILE A 11 4.92 9.84 -6.75
C ILE A 11 6.06 10.23 -7.70
N ALA A 12 6.03 9.77 -8.94
CA ALA A 12 7.00 10.15 -9.97
C ALA A 12 6.91 11.64 -10.36
N PHE A 13 5.73 12.24 -10.25
CA PHE A 13 5.50 13.67 -10.49
C PHE A 13 6.03 14.50 -9.32
N ILE A 14 5.88 14.03 -8.08
CA ILE A 14 6.50 14.64 -6.89
C ILE A 14 8.02 14.51 -6.98
N GLU A 15 8.55 13.37 -7.37
CA GLU A 15 9.99 13.19 -7.61
C GLU A 15 10.52 14.14 -8.69
N LYS A 16 9.84 14.29 -9.83
CA LYS A 16 10.26 15.23 -10.87
C LYS A 16 10.13 16.68 -10.44
N HIS A 17 9.13 17.04 -9.67
CA HIS A 17 8.97 18.38 -9.14
C HIS A 17 9.93 18.67 -7.99
N ALA A 18 10.18 17.71 -7.11
CA ALA A 18 11.20 17.80 -6.08
C ALA A 18 12.61 18.00 -6.70
N TRP A 19 12.92 17.26 -7.76
CA TRP A 19 14.15 17.45 -8.54
C TRP A 19 14.25 18.86 -9.15
N ALA A 20 13.18 19.33 -9.76
CA ALA A 20 13.14 20.67 -10.34
C ALA A 20 13.27 21.76 -9.27
N THR A 21 12.61 21.55 -8.12
CA THR A 21 12.64 22.50 -7.00
C THR A 21 13.99 22.50 -6.30
N ALA A 22 14.58 21.33 -6.06
CA ALA A 22 15.92 21.22 -5.48
C ALA A 22 16.98 21.88 -6.37
N SER A 23 16.88 21.71 -7.69
CA SER A 23 17.77 22.34 -8.66
C SER A 23 17.64 23.87 -8.67
N LEU A 24 16.41 24.39 -8.48
CA LEU A 24 16.15 25.83 -8.47
C LEU A 24 16.59 26.51 -7.17
N TYR A 25 16.60 25.82 -6.04
CA TYR A 25 16.92 26.38 -4.73
C TYR A 25 18.29 25.94 -4.17
N GLY A 26 19.09 25.22 -4.95
CA GLY A 26 20.45 24.84 -4.55
C GLY A 26 20.55 23.87 -3.39
N HIS A 27 19.46 23.15 -3.07
CA HIS A 27 19.47 22.10 -2.06
C HIS A 27 20.10 20.81 -2.61
N ALA A 28 20.64 20.00 -1.71
CA ALA A 28 21.08 18.65 -2.06
C ALA A 28 19.92 17.86 -2.71
N PRO A 29 20.19 16.96 -3.66
CA PRO A 29 19.15 16.16 -4.27
C PRO A 29 18.37 15.43 -3.18
N GLU A 30 17.04 15.54 -3.22
CA GLU A 30 16.16 14.81 -2.31
C GLU A 30 16.32 13.32 -2.57
N ILE A 31 16.49 12.56 -1.50
CA ILE A 31 16.58 11.09 -1.56
C ILE A 31 15.21 10.54 -1.20
N GLN A 32 14.68 9.66 -2.04
CA GLN A 32 13.46 8.93 -1.71
C GLN A 32 13.70 8.08 -0.47
N VAL A 33 12.96 8.34 0.59
CA VAL A 33 13.07 7.60 1.86
C VAL A 33 11.94 6.59 2.04
N SER A 34 10.81 6.78 1.35
CA SER A 34 9.65 5.91 1.42
C SER A 34 8.77 6.06 0.19
N ARG A 35 8.06 5.00 -0.17
CA ARG A 35 6.98 5.02 -1.13
C ARG A 35 5.80 4.17 -0.66
N TRP A 36 4.61 4.59 -0.99
CA TRP A 36 3.41 3.91 -0.57
C TRP A 36 2.33 3.97 -1.66
N GLY A 37 2.50 3.20 -2.72
CA GLY A 37 1.48 3.02 -3.76
C GLY A 37 0.35 2.12 -3.27
N LEU A 38 0.70 0.91 -2.80
CA LEU A 38 -0.21 0.01 -2.12
C LEU A 38 0.22 -0.17 -0.64
N PRO A 39 -0.73 -0.31 0.29
CA PRO A 39 -0.42 -0.47 1.70
C PRO A 39 0.21 -1.84 1.99
N MET A 40 0.92 -1.94 3.11
CA MET A 40 1.42 -3.17 3.73
C MET A 40 2.53 -3.92 2.97
N ILE A 41 3.05 -3.41 1.86
CA ILE A 41 4.12 -4.10 1.13
C ILE A 41 5.35 -4.30 2.01
N THR A 42 5.88 -3.23 2.58
CA THR A 42 7.10 -3.28 3.40
C THR A 42 6.88 -3.90 4.78
N HIS A 43 5.73 -3.65 5.39
CA HIS A 43 5.45 -4.05 6.77
C HIS A 43 4.92 -5.46 6.90
N PHE A 44 4.43 -6.05 5.81
CA PHE A 44 3.84 -7.37 5.82
C PHE A 44 4.45 -8.29 4.77
N LEU A 45 4.35 -7.96 3.49
CA LEU A 45 4.80 -8.84 2.41
C LEU A 45 6.33 -8.99 2.32
N LEU A 46 7.08 -7.99 2.79
CA LEU A 46 8.54 -8.00 2.87
C LEU A 46 9.05 -8.05 4.32
N SER A 47 8.25 -8.57 5.25
CA SER A 47 8.58 -8.60 6.68
C SER A 47 9.43 -9.80 7.11
N ASP A 48 9.77 -10.72 6.21
CA ASP A 48 10.62 -11.88 6.55
C ASP A 48 11.99 -11.41 7.04
N PRO A 49 12.39 -11.75 8.27
CA PRO A 49 13.68 -11.33 8.84
C PRO A 49 14.91 -11.80 8.05
N SER A 50 14.75 -12.82 7.21
CA SER A 50 15.84 -13.29 6.34
C SER A 50 16.09 -12.37 5.15
N LEU A 51 15.15 -11.47 4.84
CA LEU A 51 15.25 -10.49 3.77
C LEU A 51 15.87 -9.19 4.32
N HIS A 52 17.17 -9.24 4.63
CA HIS A 52 17.89 -8.08 5.12
C HIS A 52 17.67 -6.85 4.22
N ASP A 53 17.30 -5.72 4.82
CA ASP A 53 17.12 -4.43 4.14
C ASP A 53 16.05 -4.41 3.03
N ALA A 54 15.22 -5.46 2.89
CA ALA A 54 14.23 -5.53 1.81
C ALA A 54 13.25 -4.36 1.85
N ALA A 55 12.77 -3.97 3.04
CA ALA A 55 11.86 -2.85 3.20
C ALA A 55 12.52 -1.50 2.85
N GLU A 56 13.78 -1.30 3.22
CA GLU A 56 14.53 -0.09 2.88
C GLU A 56 14.84 -0.03 1.38
N ASN A 57 15.30 -1.13 0.81
CA ASN A 57 15.54 -1.23 -0.63
C ASN A 57 14.28 -1.02 -1.44
N TYR A 58 13.13 -1.56 -0.97
CA TYR A 58 11.84 -1.33 -1.60
C TYR A 58 11.45 0.16 -1.57
N ASN A 59 11.62 0.82 -0.44
CA ASN A 59 11.29 2.24 -0.29
C ASN A 59 12.14 3.14 -1.20
N ARG A 60 13.35 2.72 -1.56
CA ARG A 60 14.26 3.45 -2.45
C ARG A 60 14.08 3.10 -3.92
N ALA A 61 13.52 1.93 -4.23
CA ALA A 61 13.33 1.47 -5.59
C ALA A 61 12.19 2.23 -6.29
N VAL A 62 12.34 2.44 -7.60
CA VAL A 62 11.25 2.97 -8.44
C VAL A 62 10.29 1.85 -8.85
N PRO A 63 9.00 2.16 -9.10
CA PRO A 63 8.02 1.15 -9.48
C PRO A 63 8.40 0.32 -10.71
N ALA A 64 9.17 0.88 -11.64
CA ALA A 64 9.62 0.18 -12.85
C ALA A 64 10.53 -1.02 -12.54
N ASP A 65 11.32 -0.94 -11.47
CA ASP A 65 12.26 -1.99 -11.08
C ASP A 65 11.65 -3.02 -10.11
N GLU A 66 10.47 -2.72 -9.56
CA GLU A 66 9.87 -3.49 -8.48
C GLU A 66 9.64 -4.96 -8.84
N VAL A 67 9.13 -5.22 -10.04
CA VAL A 67 8.85 -6.59 -10.47
C VAL A 67 10.13 -7.42 -10.51
N ALA A 68 11.23 -6.85 -11.00
CA ALA A 68 12.50 -7.54 -11.07
C ALA A 68 13.13 -7.81 -9.70
N LEU A 69 12.99 -6.85 -8.77
CA LEU A 69 13.66 -6.89 -7.48
C LEU A 69 12.85 -7.60 -6.39
N PHE A 70 11.53 -7.43 -6.36
CA PHE A 70 10.70 -7.82 -5.21
C PHE A 70 9.59 -8.83 -5.53
N SER A 71 9.35 -9.18 -6.80
CA SER A 71 8.29 -10.14 -7.14
C SER A 71 8.50 -11.50 -6.48
N LYS A 72 9.75 -12.00 -6.45
CA LYS A 72 10.03 -13.31 -5.86
C LYS A 72 9.75 -13.35 -4.36
N PRO A 73 10.31 -12.47 -3.50
CA PRO A 73 10.04 -12.51 -2.06
C PRO A 73 8.56 -12.30 -1.73
N ILE A 74 7.86 -11.40 -2.44
CA ILE A 74 6.42 -11.18 -2.21
C ILE A 74 5.61 -12.43 -2.58
N ARG A 75 5.90 -13.05 -3.72
CA ARG A 75 5.25 -14.29 -4.14
C ARG A 75 5.50 -15.41 -3.14
N ASP A 76 6.74 -15.62 -2.76
CA ASP A 76 7.13 -16.69 -1.84
C ASP A 76 6.44 -16.53 -0.46
N PHE A 77 6.27 -15.28 0.00
CA PHE A 77 5.53 -14.99 1.21
C PHE A 77 4.05 -15.38 1.09
N VAL A 78 3.37 -14.95 0.02
CA VAL A 78 1.95 -15.27 -0.22
C VAL A 78 1.74 -16.78 -0.38
N GLU A 79 2.60 -17.46 -1.14
CA GLU A 79 2.56 -18.90 -1.32
C GLU A 79 2.70 -19.63 0.02
N LYS A 80 3.68 -19.24 0.83
CA LYS A 80 3.89 -19.81 2.17
C LYS A 80 2.69 -19.60 3.10
N VAL A 81 2.15 -18.39 3.14
CA VAL A 81 1.02 -18.08 4.04
C VAL A 81 -0.23 -18.83 3.63
N THR A 82 -0.56 -18.88 2.34
CA THR A 82 -1.76 -19.58 1.85
C THR A 82 -1.63 -21.10 1.95
N ALA A 83 -0.42 -21.64 1.80
CA ALA A 83 -0.15 -23.06 2.04
C ALA A 83 -0.30 -23.42 3.52
N LEU A 84 0.24 -22.60 4.43
CA LEU A 84 0.10 -22.84 5.89
C LEU A 84 -1.34 -22.74 6.38
N ALA A 85 -2.12 -21.85 5.79
CA ALA A 85 -3.52 -21.65 6.12
C ALA A 85 -4.46 -22.66 5.43
N ASP A 86 -3.96 -23.50 4.51
CA ASP A 86 -4.77 -24.37 3.64
C ASP A 86 -5.91 -23.60 2.95
N SER A 87 -5.63 -22.35 2.55
CA SER A 87 -6.62 -21.40 2.06
C SER A 87 -6.68 -21.31 0.54
N ALA A 88 -5.76 -21.93 -0.17
CA ALA A 88 -5.71 -21.96 -1.63
C ALA A 88 -5.46 -23.39 -2.12
N ALA A 89 -6.27 -23.87 -3.07
CA ALA A 89 -6.09 -25.19 -3.68
C ALA A 89 -4.73 -25.33 -4.40
N ASP A 90 -4.22 -24.22 -4.95
CA ASP A 90 -2.88 -24.11 -5.54
C ASP A 90 -2.28 -22.80 -5.03
N PRO A 91 -1.49 -22.82 -3.94
CA PRO A 91 -0.86 -21.65 -3.36
C PRO A 91 0.04 -20.89 -4.34
N SER A 92 0.79 -21.61 -5.17
CA SER A 92 1.73 -21.01 -6.13
C SER A 92 1.01 -20.27 -7.25
N ALA A 93 -0.03 -20.87 -7.80
CA ALA A 93 -0.88 -20.22 -8.80
C ALA A 93 -1.63 -19.01 -8.20
N TYR A 94 -2.10 -19.12 -6.95
CA TYR A 94 -2.72 -18.02 -6.25
C TYR A 94 -1.73 -16.85 -6.06
N ALA A 95 -0.57 -17.12 -5.51
CA ALA A 95 0.48 -16.13 -5.28
C ALA A 95 0.90 -15.43 -6.57
N THR A 96 1.02 -16.16 -7.68
CA THR A 96 1.34 -15.59 -8.98
C THR A 96 0.25 -14.62 -9.48
N ARG A 97 -1.02 -14.99 -9.34
CA ARG A 97 -2.15 -14.11 -9.71
C ARG A 97 -2.23 -12.87 -8.83
N LEU A 98 -2.04 -13.03 -7.52
CA LEU A 98 -2.05 -11.90 -6.60
C LEU A 98 -0.86 -10.95 -6.85
N LEU A 99 0.32 -11.49 -7.10
CA LEU A 99 1.50 -10.69 -7.44
C LEU A 99 1.26 -9.80 -8.66
N ALA A 100 0.65 -10.33 -9.72
CA ALA A 100 0.32 -9.55 -10.92
C ALA A 100 -0.64 -8.36 -10.63
N ARG A 101 -1.34 -8.41 -9.51
CA ARG A 101 -2.22 -7.33 -9.05
C ARG A 101 -1.52 -6.35 -8.12
N LEU A 102 -0.52 -6.81 -7.36
CA LEU A 102 0.17 -6.02 -6.35
C LEU A 102 1.46 -5.38 -6.87
N CYS A 103 2.07 -5.91 -7.93
CA CYS A 103 3.35 -5.43 -8.45
C CYS A 103 3.23 -5.00 -9.93
N PRO A 104 3.71 -3.80 -10.27
CA PRO A 104 4.27 -2.81 -9.36
C PRO A 104 3.21 -2.21 -8.42
N ALA A 105 3.61 -1.88 -7.18
CA ALA A 105 2.71 -1.32 -6.17
C ALA A 105 2.36 0.14 -6.51
N VAL A 106 1.48 0.28 -7.47
CA VAL A 106 0.88 1.54 -7.91
C VAL A 106 -0.61 1.48 -7.68
N LEU A 107 -1.19 2.56 -7.18
CA LEU A 107 -2.63 2.67 -6.96
C LEU A 107 -3.28 3.34 -8.17
N PRO A 108 -3.99 2.59 -9.03
CA PRO A 108 -4.69 3.17 -10.16
C PRO A 108 -5.87 4.02 -9.68
N TYR A 109 -6.19 5.08 -10.40
CA TYR A 109 -7.39 5.87 -10.18
C TYR A 109 -7.95 6.36 -11.52
N GLU A 110 -9.23 6.10 -11.76
CA GLU A 110 -9.98 6.60 -12.90
C GLU A 110 -10.60 7.94 -12.55
N LEU A 111 -10.22 8.98 -13.30
CA LEU A 111 -10.73 10.34 -13.08
C LEU A 111 -12.25 10.37 -13.22
N ASP A 112 -12.89 11.23 -12.43
CA ASP A 112 -14.35 11.44 -12.41
C ASP A 112 -15.14 10.23 -11.92
N THR A 113 -14.50 9.28 -11.24
CA THR A 113 -15.16 8.14 -10.59
C THR A 113 -14.95 8.18 -9.08
N PRO A 114 -15.84 7.57 -8.27
CA PRO A 114 -15.62 7.43 -6.85
C PRO A 114 -14.37 6.58 -6.56
N ALA A 115 -13.51 7.05 -5.67
CA ALA A 115 -12.39 6.25 -5.20
C ALA A 115 -12.89 5.06 -4.37
N SER A 116 -12.28 3.89 -4.58
CA SER A 116 -12.57 2.68 -3.81
C SER A 116 -11.39 1.71 -3.79
N PHE A 117 -11.15 1.11 -2.64
CA PHE A 117 -10.15 0.07 -2.46
C PHE A 117 -10.83 -1.19 -1.93
N THR A 118 -11.02 -2.18 -2.79
CA THR A 118 -11.80 -3.38 -2.46
C THR A 118 -11.09 -4.66 -2.86
N PHE A 119 -11.62 -5.81 -2.39
CA PHE A 119 -11.13 -7.12 -2.82
C PHE A 119 -11.21 -7.34 -4.32
N ALA A 120 -12.21 -6.75 -4.99
CA ALA A 120 -12.40 -6.93 -6.42
C ALA A 120 -11.46 -6.07 -7.25
N ALA A 121 -11.27 -4.80 -6.88
CA ALA A 121 -10.48 -3.85 -7.65
C ALA A 121 -9.93 -2.71 -6.79
N PHE A 122 -8.88 -2.08 -7.29
CA PHE A 122 -8.33 -0.85 -6.75
C PHE A 122 -8.63 0.29 -7.74
N ASN A 123 -9.28 1.33 -7.24
CA ASN A 123 -9.58 2.55 -7.98
C ASN A 123 -9.40 3.75 -7.05
N GLY A 124 -8.15 4.07 -6.73
CA GLY A 124 -7.89 5.02 -5.67
C GLY A 124 -8.19 4.42 -4.29
N ARG A 125 -8.30 5.31 -3.31
CA ARG A 125 -8.59 4.98 -1.91
C ARG A 125 -9.45 6.06 -1.30
N GLY A 126 -10.63 5.70 -0.85
CA GLY A 126 -11.49 6.57 -0.04
C GLY A 126 -11.00 6.64 1.41
N LEU A 127 -11.36 7.71 2.12
CA LEU A 127 -10.98 7.89 3.53
C LEU A 127 -11.55 6.81 4.46
N CYS A 128 -12.63 6.16 4.05
CA CYS A 128 -13.31 5.11 4.80
C CYS A 128 -13.05 3.70 4.25
N ASP A 129 -12.11 3.54 3.32
CA ASP A 129 -11.76 2.21 2.83
C ASP A 129 -10.86 1.50 3.83
N ASP A 130 -11.27 0.33 4.23
CA ASP A 130 -10.50 -0.55 5.11
C ASP A 130 -9.45 -1.31 4.31
N VAL A 131 -8.37 -0.62 4.03
CA VAL A 131 -7.31 -1.16 3.15
C VAL A 131 -6.49 -2.24 3.83
N MET A 132 -6.43 -2.24 5.17
CA MET A 132 -5.74 -3.26 5.94
C MET A 132 -6.43 -4.61 5.76
N ASP A 133 -7.72 -4.67 6.06
CA ASP A 133 -8.53 -5.89 5.92
C ASP A 133 -8.49 -6.41 4.49
N VAL A 134 -8.55 -5.51 3.50
CA VAL A 134 -8.46 -5.89 2.08
C VAL A 134 -7.12 -6.57 1.77
N ILE A 135 -6.00 -5.98 2.15
CA ILE A 135 -4.67 -6.55 1.85
C ILE A 135 -4.42 -7.83 2.66
N LEU A 136 -4.79 -7.88 3.92
CA LEU A 136 -4.67 -9.09 4.74
C LEU A 136 -5.47 -10.24 4.15
N THR A 137 -6.73 -9.99 3.80
CA THR A 137 -7.60 -11.00 3.18
C THR A 137 -7.05 -11.47 1.83
N LEU A 138 -6.59 -10.55 0.97
CA LEU A 138 -5.97 -10.91 -0.31
C LEU A 138 -4.70 -11.74 -0.11
N THR A 139 -3.85 -11.38 0.85
CA THR A 139 -2.57 -12.07 1.07
C THR A 139 -2.76 -13.47 1.65
N THR A 140 -3.73 -13.64 2.52
CA THR A 140 -3.99 -14.92 3.19
C THR A 140 -5.03 -15.79 2.49
N ASN A 141 -5.73 -15.23 1.50
CA ASN A 141 -6.91 -15.84 0.87
C ASN A 141 -7.98 -16.28 1.88
N THR A 142 -8.07 -15.58 3.00
CA THR A 142 -9.01 -15.87 4.09
C THR A 142 -9.52 -14.54 4.61
N ALA A 143 -10.83 -14.44 4.87
CA ALA A 143 -11.41 -13.23 5.44
C ALA A 143 -10.78 -12.93 6.81
N ILE A 144 -10.04 -11.85 6.87
CA ILE A 144 -9.39 -11.36 8.09
C ILE A 144 -9.88 -9.94 8.35
N ASN A 145 -10.16 -9.65 9.61
CA ASN A 145 -10.49 -8.33 10.11
C ASN A 145 -9.55 -7.99 11.27
N ASP A 146 -8.91 -6.82 11.24
CA ASP A 146 -7.99 -6.36 12.29
C ASP A 146 -8.71 -5.82 13.52
N GLY A 147 -10.04 -5.74 13.49
CA GLY A 147 -10.88 -5.21 14.58
C GLY A 147 -10.97 -3.69 14.60
N VAL A 148 -10.43 -2.99 13.61
CA VAL A 148 -10.44 -1.53 13.50
C VAL A 148 -11.21 -1.12 12.26
N ALA A 149 -12.46 -0.73 12.43
CA ALA A 149 -13.28 -0.23 11.34
C ALA A 149 -13.22 1.30 11.22
N PRO A 150 -13.26 1.86 10.00
CA PRO A 150 -13.32 3.30 9.82
C PRO A 150 -14.61 3.89 10.38
N ASP A 151 -14.50 4.95 11.20
CA ASP A 151 -15.67 5.64 11.75
C ASP A 151 -16.12 6.77 10.80
N LYS A 152 -17.11 6.45 9.97
CA LYS A 152 -17.67 7.40 9.01
C LYS A 152 -18.28 8.66 9.66
N ARG A 153 -18.65 8.61 10.94
CA ARG A 153 -19.19 9.76 11.67
C ARG A 153 -18.14 10.84 11.91
N LEU A 154 -16.86 10.47 11.86
CA LEU A 154 -15.74 11.39 12.00
C LEU A 154 -15.31 12.01 10.68
N MET A 155 -15.94 11.65 9.56
CA MET A 155 -15.64 12.25 8.26
C MET A 155 -16.48 13.50 8.04
N ARG A 156 -15.84 14.52 7.44
CA ARG A 156 -16.48 15.79 7.07
C ARG A 156 -16.64 15.88 5.56
N PRO A 157 -17.68 16.53 5.05
CA PRO A 157 -17.87 16.69 3.61
C PRO A 157 -16.90 17.70 2.98
N ASP A 158 -16.31 18.58 3.79
CA ASP A 158 -15.42 19.67 3.40
C ASP A 158 -14.05 19.54 4.07
N PHE A 159 -13.05 20.21 3.47
CA PHE A 159 -11.69 20.22 4.01
C PHE A 159 -11.66 20.69 5.48
N PRO A 160 -10.90 20.02 6.36
CA PRO A 160 -9.86 19.02 6.10
C PRO A 160 -10.35 17.56 5.98
N TYR A 161 -11.64 17.30 5.82
CA TYR A 161 -12.30 16.01 5.64
C TYR A 161 -12.28 15.09 6.87
N PHE A 162 -11.46 15.36 7.84
CA PHE A 162 -11.37 14.65 9.13
C PHE A 162 -12.03 15.47 10.23
N GLY A 163 -12.74 14.79 11.11
CA GLY A 163 -13.25 15.38 12.35
C GLY A 163 -12.16 15.57 13.41
N GLU A 164 -12.61 15.86 14.63
CA GLU A 164 -11.70 16.00 15.76
C GLU A 164 -10.97 14.68 16.05
N PRO A 165 -9.69 14.72 16.44
CA PRO A 165 -8.96 13.53 16.85
C PRO A 165 -9.66 12.86 18.04
N HIS A 166 -9.58 11.54 18.09
CA HIS A 166 -9.97 10.83 19.30
C HIS A 166 -9.20 11.38 20.51
N ALA A 167 -9.92 11.64 21.61
CA ALA A 167 -9.26 11.99 22.85
C ALA A 167 -8.23 10.90 23.18
N ILE A 168 -6.98 11.29 23.38
CA ILE A 168 -5.96 10.37 23.86
C ILE A 168 -6.46 9.91 25.23
N ALA A 169 -6.89 8.66 25.34
CA ALA A 169 -7.15 8.05 26.64
C ALA A 169 -5.90 8.29 27.46
N ALA A 170 -6.02 9.06 28.54
CA ALA A 170 -4.92 9.23 29.47
C ALA A 170 -4.48 7.82 29.88
N ASN A 171 -3.38 7.36 29.32
CA ASN A 171 -2.76 6.13 29.75
C ASN A 171 -2.48 6.32 31.22
N SER A 172 -3.37 5.79 32.04
CA SER A 172 -3.06 5.53 33.42
C SER A 172 -1.87 4.56 33.39
N ALA A 173 -0.68 5.16 33.44
CA ALA A 173 0.52 4.45 33.77
C ALA A 173 0.22 3.76 35.11
N LYS A 174 -0.18 2.49 35.05
CA LYS A 174 -0.06 1.59 36.19
C LYS A 174 1.35 1.08 36.12
N GLN A 175 2.11 1.62 37.04
CA GLN A 175 3.39 1.11 37.54
C GLN A 175 3.28 -0.38 37.85
#